data_3f38728c2ef268d515ee344bf38df63b
#
_entry.id   3f38728c2ef268d515ee344bf38df63b
#
_cell.length_a   1.000
_cell.length_b   1.000
_cell.length_c   1.000
_cell.angle_alpha   90.00
_cell.angle_beta   90.00
_cell.angle_gamma   90.00
#
_symmetry.space_group_name_H-M   'P 1'
#
loop_
_entity.id
_entity.type
_entity.pdbx_description
1 polymer ?
#
loop_
_entity_poly.entity_id
_entity_poly.type
_entity_poly.pdbx_seq_one_letter_code
_entity_poly.pdbx_strand_id
1 'polypeptide(L)'
;MAEMVKKATRESFGEAITALAETNPDIVVLDADLAEATKTGIFKKKYPERFIDCGIAECNMIGIAAGLATCGKVPFAASFAMFSAGRAFEQVRNSVAYPHLNVKIVGSHAGISVGEDGATHQCCEDIALMRSIPGMVILNPADHYEMLAAVKAAAEHVGPVYIRLGRLAVESFNNNDDYKFEIGKGITLRDGKDITIIATGLMVGEAVKAVKALEAAGIDARLIDMHTIKPLDTELVRKAAQETGRIVTVEEHNVMGGLGEAVASYLSEVCPTPVTKIGVNDVFGHSGPAVELLKEFGLSAENIEATVKKVLGK
;
A
#
# COMPACT_ATOMS: atom_id res chain seq x y z
N MET A 1 -9.66 18.98 -18.42
CA MET A 1 -8.74 17.88 -18.06
C MET A 1 -8.16 18.27 -16.71
N ALA A 2 -8.40 17.46 -15.68
CA ALA A 2 -7.78 17.71 -14.37
C ALA A 2 -6.26 17.62 -14.49
N GLU A 3 -5.57 18.46 -13.74
CA GLU A 3 -4.10 18.55 -13.77
C GLU A 3 -3.49 17.22 -13.32
N MET A 4 -2.56 16.66 -14.11
CA MET A 4 -1.83 15.45 -13.72
C MET A 4 -0.91 15.79 -12.56
N VAL A 5 -1.24 15.35 -11.37
CA VAL A 5 -0.40 15.50 -10.17
C VAL A 5 0.62 14.37 -10.15
N LYS A 6 1.91 14.72 -9.99
CA LYS A 6 2.98 13.76 -9.73
C LYS A 6 3.51 14.00 -8.32
N LYS A 7 3.19 13.11 -7.39
CA LYS A 7 3.50 13.28 -5.97
C LYS A 7 3.77 11.95 -5.28
N ALA A 8 4.68 11.94 -4.29
CA ALA A 8 4.89 10.76 -3.46
C ALA A 8 3.70 10.55 -2.49
N THR A 9 3.29 9.31 -2.31
CA THR A 9 2.15 9.00 -1.42
C THR A 9 2.40 9.42 0.03
N ARG A 10 3.67 9.44 0.49
CA ARG A 10 4.04 10.01 1.81
C ARG A 10 3.76 11.51 1.92
N GLU A 11 3.96 12.29 0.84
CA GLU A 11 3.64 13.73 0.83
C GLU A 11 2.14 13.95 0.88
N SER A 12 1.41 13.16 0.09
CA SER A 12 -0.06 13.15 0.07
C SER A 12 -0.63 12.77 1.44
N PHE A 13 0.00 11.82 2.14
CA PHE A 13 -0.37 11.46 3.52
C PHE A 13 -0.21 12.65 4.47
N GLY A 14 0.97 13.30 4.47
CA GLY A 14 1.23 14.45 5.35
C GLY A 14 0.22 15.60 5.16
N GLU A 15 -0.17 15.87 3.91
CA GLU A 15 -1.20 16.86 3.59
C GLU A 15 -2.60 16.40 4.04
N ALA A 16 -2.95 15.15 3.72
CA ALA A 16 -4.27 14.59 4.05
C ALA A 16 -4.55 14.58 5.55
N ILE A 17 -3.61 14.08 6.35
CA ILE A 17 -3.78 14.01 7.81
C ILE A 17 -3.82 15.41 8.43
N THR A 18 -3.07 16.36 7.87
CA THR A 18 -3.08 17.75 8.34
C THR A 18 -4.40 18.45 8.03
N ALA A 19 -4.95 18.23 6.84
CA ALA A 19 -6.27 18.77 6.47
C ALA A 19 -7.40 18.13 7.29
N LEU A 20 -7.38 16.82 7.46
CA LEU A 20 -8.41 16.10 8.21
C LEU A 20 -8.47 16.51 9.69
N ALA A 21 -7.32 16.86 10.26
CA ALA A 21 -7.23 17.34 11.65
C ALA A 21 -7.91 18.70 11.89
N GLU A 22 -8.28 19.45 10.86
CA GLU A 22 -9.06 20.70 10.99
C GLU A 22 -10.47 20.41 11.51
N THR A 23 -11.04 19.30 11.08
CA THR A 23 -12.42 18.90 11.44
C THR A 23 -12.48 17.78 12.48
N ASN A 24 -11.36 17.11 12.74
CA ASN A 24 -11.28 16.04 13.73
C ASN A 24 -10.22 16.33 14.80
N PRO A 25 -10.62 16.86 15.99
CA PRO A 25 -9.69 17.22 17.06
C PRO A 25 -9.09 16.01 17.80
N ASP A 26 -9.60 14.79 17.56
CA ASP A 26 -9.10 13.60 18.20
C ASP A 26 -7.90 12.97 17.47
N ILE A 27 -7.59 13.46 16.27
CA ILE A 27 -6.40 13.03 15.54
C ILE A 27 -5.14 13.51 16.26
N VAL A 28 -4.24 12.57 16.56
CA VAL A 28 -2.89 12.78 17.11
C VAL A 28 -1.90 12.05 16.20
N VAL A 29 -0.77 12.69 15.91
CA VAL A 29 0.26 12.09 15.07
C VAL A 29 1.51 11.81 15.92
N LEU A 30 2.01 10.59 15.82
CA LEU A 30 3.24 10.16 16.46
C LEU A 30 4.29 9.82 15.38
N ASP A 31 5.54 10.12 15.68
CA ASP A 31 6.67 9.80 14.80
C ASP A 31 7.88 9.32 15.62
N ALA A 32 8.76 8.55 14.99
CA ALA A 32 9.97 8.04 15.60
C ALA A 32 11.22 8.72 15.04
N ASP A 33 11.30 10.05 15.19
CA ASP A 33 12.42 10.93 14.74
C ASP A 33 12.63 10.92 13.20
N LEU A 34 11.58 10.69 12.43
CA LEU A 34 11.61 10.63 10.97
C LEU A 34 10.63 11.62 10.30
N ALA A 35 10.16 12.64 11.03
CA ALA A 35 9.06 13.50 10.60
C ALA A 35 9.26 14.19 9.24
N GLU A 36 10.49 14.54 8.87
CA GLU A 36 10.80 15.12 7.56
C GLU A 36 10.72 14.07 6.43
N ALA A 37 11.09 12.83 6.70
CA ALA A 37 11.03 11.73 5.74
C ALA A 37 9.60 11.19 5.56
N THR A 38 8.88 10.96 6.64
CA THR A 38 7.49 10.46 6.65
C THR A 38 6.48 11.54 6.23
N LYS A 39 6.89 12.81 6.21
CA LYS A 39 6.07 14.01 5.98
C LYS A 39 5.06 14.33 7.08
N THR A 40 5.14 13.68 8.23
CA THR A 40 4.40 14.07 9.44
C THR A 40 4.82 15.44 9.96
N GLY A 41 6.00 15.95 9.55
CA GLY A 41 6.46 17.31 9.82
C GLY A 41 5.51 18.40 9.31
N ILE A 42 4.65 18.11 8.29
CA ILE A 42 3.59 19.01 7.82
C ILE A 42 2.57 19.19 8.93
N PHE A 43 2.14 18.11 9.54
CA PHE A 43 1.22 18.12 10.68
C PHE A 43 1.85 18.81 11.91
N LYS A 44 3.10 18.47 12.25
CA LYS A 44 3.85 19.07 13.37
C LYS A 44 3.89 20.59 13.31
N LYS A 45 4.07 21.17 12.10
CA LYS A 45 4.11 22.63 11.90
C LYS A 45 2.77 23.30 12.18
N LYS A 46 1.65 22.65 11.89
CA LYS A 46 0.29 23.21 12.05
C LYS A 46 -0.33 22.91 13.42
N TYR A 47 -0.05 21.73 13.96
CA TYR A 47 -0.65 21.23 15.21
C TYR A 47 0.43 20.64 16.15
N PRO A 48 1.39 21.46 16.63
CA PRO A 48 2.49 20.98 17.45
C PRO A 48 2.03 20.35 18.78
N GLU A 49 0.88 20.79 19.31
CA GLU A 49 0.28 20.26 20.55
C GLU A 49 -0.36 18.87 20.40
N ARG A 50 -0.56 18.42 19.17
CA ARG A 50 -1.10 17.09 18.83
C ARG A 50 -0.09 16.21 18.12
N PHE A 51 1.17 16.64 18.10
CA PHE A 51 2.29 15.90 17.54
C PHE A 51 3.22 15.39 18.64
N ILE A 52 3.57 14.11 18.61
CA ILE A 52 4.46 13.48 19.59
C ILE A 52 5.64 12.85 18.87
N ASP A 53 6.83 13.39 19.09
CA ASP A 53 8.07 12.75 18.67
C ASP A 53 8.53 11.78 19.77
N CYS A 54 8.57 10.50 19.47
CA CYS A 54 8.91 9.45 20.42
C CYS A 54 10.41 9.14 20.43
N GLY A 55 11.22 9.85 19.62
CA GLY A 55 12.59 9.49 19.33
C GLY A 55 12.70 8.17 18.55
N ILE A 56 13.89 7.64 18.38
CA ILE A 56 14.14 6.37 17.67
C ILE A 56 13.70 5.19 18.55
N ALA A 57 12.40 5.07 18.78
CA ALA A 57 11.80 4.11 19.71
C ALA A 57 10.42 3.62 19.24
N GLU A 58 10.36 2.91 18.13
CA GLU A 58 9.13 2.53 17.45
C GLU A 58 8.21 1.64 18.31
N CYS A 59 8.79 0.73 19.09
CA CYS A 59 8.00 -0.07 20.03
C CYS A 59 7.29 0.80 21.08
N ASN A 60 8.00 1.82 21.61
CA ASN A 60 7.42 2.78 22.54
C ASN A 60 6.35 3.66 21.85
N MET A 61 6.60 4.10 20.62
CA MET A 61 5.65 4.87 19.82
C MET A 61 4.32 4.12 19.66
N ILE A 62 4.37 2.84 19.32
CA ILE A 62 3.15 2.01 19.18
C ILE A 62 2.46 1.83 20.54
N GLY A 63 3.22 1.66 21.64
CA GLY A 63 2.66 1.59 22.99
C GLY A 63 1.95 2.89 23.41
N ILE A 64 2.55 4.05 23.12
CA ILE A 64 1.94 5.36 23.37
C ILE A 64 0.66 5.53 22.52
N ALA A 65 0.71 5.17 21.23
CA ALA A 65 -0.45 5.22 20.35
C ALA A 65 -1.60 4.34 20.88
N ALA A 66 -1.29 3.12 21.35
CA ALA A 66 -2.29 2.25 21.97
C ALA A 66 -2.93 2.90 23.21
N GLY A 67 -2.12 3.51 24.10
CA GLY A 67 -2.61 4.24 25.27
C GLY A 67 -3.51 5.42 24.88
N LEU A 68 -3.14 6.22 23.91
CA LEU A 68 -3.95 7.35 23.43
C LEU A 68 -5.29 6.89 22.84
N ALA A 69 -5.30 5.76 22.13
CA ALA A 69 -6.53 5.19 21.60
C ALA A 69 -7.51 4.76 22.71
N THR A 70 -7.03 4.28 23.85
CA THR A 70 -7.89 3.97 25.01
C THR A 70 -8.50 5.22 25.64
N CYS A 71 -7.92 6.39 25.38
CA CYS A 71 -8.45 7.70 25.83
C CYS A 71 -9.36 8.37 24.78
N GLY A 72 -9.77 7.63 23.73
CA GLY A 72 -10.67 8.14 22.68
C GLY A 72 -9.99 8.93 21.58
N LYS A 73 -8.65 8.94 21.52
CA LYS A 73 -7.92 9.57 20.41
C LYS A 73 -7.81 8.65 19.19
N VAL A 74 -7.55 9.26 18.05
CA VAL A 74 -7.29 8.57 16.77
C VAL A 74 -5.82 8.78 16.41
N PRO A 75 -4.89 7.98 16.97
CA PRO A 75 -3.46 8.14 16.71
C PRO A 75 -3.07 7.57 15.36
N PHE A 76 -2.25 8.35 14.63
CA PHE A 76 -1.50 7.92 13.46
C PHE A 76 -0.03 7.82 13.85
N ALA A 77 0.49 6.61 13.94
CA ALA A 77 1.87 6.34 14.36
C ALA A 77 2.72 6.00 13.12
N ALA A 78 3.62 6.91 12.75
CA ALA A 78 4.38 6.85 11.51
C ALA A 78 5.87 6.61 11.74
N SER A 79 6.43 5.69 10.96
CA SER A 79 7.87 5.45 10.81
C SER A 79 8.11 4.81 9.43
N PHE A 80 9.36 4.39 9.14
CA PHE A 80 9.57 3.53 7.97
C PHE A 80 8.90 2.17 8.16
N ALA A 81 8.45 1.57 7.07
CA ALA A 81 7.72 0.30 7.10
C ALA A 81 8.50 -0.80 7.84
N MET A 82 9.83 -0.89 7.61
CA MET A 82 10.69 -1.86 8.31
C MET A 82 10.63 -1.68 9.83
N PHE A 83 10.44 -0.47 10.32
CA PHE A 83 10.47 -0.19 11.74
C PHE A 83 9.08 -0.21 12.38
N SER A 84 8.06 0.32 11.72
CA SER A 84 6.68 0.26 12.22
C SER A 84 6.06 -1.14 12.11
N ALA A 85 6.33 -1.87 11.03
CA ALA A 85 5.81 -3.22 10.82
C ALA A 85 6.77 -4.32 11.32
N GLY A 86 8.07 -4.19 11.07
CA GLY A 86 9.06 -5.20 11.45
C GLY A 86 9.48 -5.10 12.92
N ARG A 87 10.15 -4.00 13.31
CA ARG A 87 10.66 -3.84 14.69
C ARG A 87 9.54 -3.83 15.73
N ALA A 88 8.45 -3.12 15.50
CA ALA A 88 7.35 -2.97 16.44
C ALA A 88 6.22 -4.00 16.25
N PHE A 89 6.46 -5.09 15.51
CA PHE A 89 5.44 -6.09 15.17
C PHE A 89 4.68 -6.63 16.39
N GLU A 90 5.40 -6.98 17.45
CA GLU A 90 4.78 -7.52 18.67
C GLU A 90 3.84 -6.50 19.32
N GLN A 91 4.24 -5.23 19.42
CA GLN A 91 3.41 -4.17 19.98
C GLN A 91 2.19 -3.89 19.10
N VAL A 92 2.34 -3.88 17.77
CA VAL A 92 1.21 -3.78 16.84
C VAL A 92 0.23 -4.92 17.06
N ARG A 93 0.72 -6.16 17.18
CA ARG A 93 -0.10 -7.34 17.40
C ARG A 93 -0.80 -7.34 18.76
N ASN A 94 -0.04 -7.16 19.84
CA ASN A 94 -0.54 -7.38 21.20
C ASN A 94 -1.15 -6.13 21.85
N SER A 95 -0.55 -4.95 21.61
CA SER A 95 -1.01 -3.72 22.24
C SER A 95 -2.07 -3.00 21.43
N VAL A 96 -2.13 -3.22 20.10
CA VAL A 96 -3.09 -2.54 19.21
C VAL A 96 -4.15 -3.50 18.67
N ALA A 97 -3.74 -4.57 17.97
CA ALA A 97 -4.70 -5.41 17.25
C ALA A 97 -5.49 -6.35 18.15
N TYR A 98 -4.84 -6.99 19.12
CA TYR A 98 -5.51 -7.92 20.04
C TYR A 98 -6.67 -7.25 20.83
N PRO A 99 -6.49 -6.06 21.43
CA PRO A 99 -7.59 -5.32 22.05
C PRO A 99 -8.44 -4.52 21.05
N HIS A 100 -8.17 -4.63 19.73
CA HIS A 100 -8.90 -3.95 18.65
C HIS A 100 -8.94 -2.42 18.81
N LEU A 101 -7.81 -1.82 19.17
CA LEU A 101 -7.72 -0.37 19.37
C LEU A 101 -7.69 0.41 18.04
N ASN A 102 -8.24 1.61 18.10
CA ASN A 102 -8.37 2.51 16.95
C ASN A 102 -7.03 3.24 16.64
N VAL A 103 -6.00 2.50 16.24
CA VAL A 103 -4.67 3.01 15.89
C VAL A 103 -4.40 2.83 14.40
N LYS A 104 -3.85 3.87 13.77
CA LYS A 104 -3.41 3.86 12.38
C LYS A 104 -1.88 3.74 12.34
N ILE A 105 -1.39 2.58 11.97
CA ILE A 105 0.04 2.30 11.80
C ILE A 105 0.43 2.73 10.39
N VAL A 106 1.38 3.64 10.27
CA VAL A 106 1.80 4.18 8.98
C VAL A 106 3.21 3.71 8.66
N GLY A 107 3.33 2.86 7.65
CA GLY A 107 4.58 2.32 7.14
C GLY A 107 5.07 3.07 5.92
N SER A 108 5.92 4.07 6.10
CA SER A 108 6.52 4.84 5.01
C SER A 108 7.75 4.15 4.42
N HIS A 109 8.14 4.53 3.21
CA HIS A 109 9.33 3.98 2.55
C HIS A 109 9.31 2.45 2.46
N ALA A 110 8.15 1.87 2.14
CA ALA A 110 8.02 0.43 1.97
C ALA A 110 8.59 -0.03 0.62
N GLY A 111 9.11 -1.26 0.57
CA GLY A 111 9.59 -1.91 -0.64
C GLY A 111 11.03 -1.60 -1.01
N ILE A 112 11.42 -1.97 -2.22
CA ILE A 112 12.77 -1.80 -2.79
C ILE A 112 13.07 -0.33 -3.11
N SER A 113 12.05 0.47 -3.42
CA SER A 113 12.19 1.88 -3.81
C SER A 113 12.63 2.83 -2.69
N VAL A 114 12.91 2.31 -1.48
CA VAL A 114 13.71 3.04 -0.48
C VAL A 114 15.03 3.49 -1.09
N GLY A 115 15.64 2.64 -1.90
CA GLY A 115 16.79 3.01 -2.71
C GLY A 115 18.12 2.90 -1.96
N GLU A 116 18.79 4.03 -1.80
CA GLU A 116 20.17 4.14 -1.34
C GLU A 116 20.39 3.61 0.09
N ASP A 117 19.38 3.66 0.96
CA ASP A 117 19.43 3.16 2.33
C ASP A 117 19.65 1.63 2.40
N GLY A 118 19.28 0.91 1.34
CA GLY A 118 19.59 -0.49 1.15
C GLY A 118 18.75 -1.47 1.99
N ALA A 119 19.20 -2.72 2.02
CA ALA A 119 18.45 -3.87 2.54
C ALA A 119 17.93 -3.71 3.98
N THR A 120 18.63 -2.97 4.84
CA THR A 120 18.22 -2.81 6.25
C THR A 120 16.97 -1.90 6.40
N HIS A 121 16.63 -1.13 5.39
CA HIS A 121 15.52 -0.20 5.36
C HIS A 121 14.43 -0.63 4.36
N GLN A 122 14.79 -1.39 3.34
CA GLN A 122 13.88 -1.94 2.34
C GLN A 122 12.99 -3.01 2.99
N CYS A 123 11.72 -2.69 3.19
CA CYS A 123 10.75 -3.61 3.77
C CYS A 123 9.91 -4.25 2.66
N CYS A 124 10.23 -5.50 2.32
CA CYS A 124 9.49 -6.28 1.34
C CYS A 124 8.58 -7.33 1.99
N GLU A 125 8.40 -7.30 3.31
CA GLU A 125 7.63 -8.28 4.10
C GLU A 125 6.55 -7.64 4.98
N ASP A 126 6.38 -6.33 4.93
CA ASP A 126 5.42 -5.59 5.77
C ASP A 126 3.97 -6.02 5.56
N ILE A 127 3.56 -6.21 4.30
CA ILE A 127 2.21 -6.69 3.98
C ILE A 127 2.00 -8.10 4.56
N ALA A 128 2.98 -9.01 4.41
CA ALA A 128 2.90 -10.36 4.95
C ALA A 128 2.75 -10.36 6.47
N LEU A 129 3.56 -9.58 7.17
CA LEU A 129 3.50 -9.42 8.63
C LEU A 129 2.13 -8.89 9.06
N MET A 130 1.67 -7.82 8.48
CA MET A 130 0.38 -7.20 8.85
C MET A 130 -0.82 -8.07 8.46
N ARG A 131 -0.75 -8.81 7.35
CA ARG A 131 -1.81 -9.76 6.95
C ARG A 131 -2.00 -10.89 7.95
N SER A 132 -0.94 -11.32 8.63
CA SER A 132 -1.01 -12.38 9.65
C SER A 132 -1.77 -11.96 10.91
N ILE A 133 -1.96 -10.66 11.15
CA ILE A 133 -2.62 -10.13 12.36
C ILE A 133 -4.15 -10.14 12.18
N PRO A 134 -4.93 -10.82 13.05
CA PRO A 134 -6.38 -10.80 12.98
C PRO A 134 -6.95 -9.39 13.12
N GLY A 135 -7.97 -9.05 12.33
CA GLY A 135 -8.67 -7.75 12.37
C GLY A 135 -7.91 -6.55 11.80
N MET A 136 -6.64 -6.71 11.42
CA MET A 136 -5.86 -5.65 10.77
C MET A 136 -6.41 -5.35 9.38
N VAL A 137 -6.72 -4.08 9.10
CA VAL A 137 -6.99 -3.56 7.76
C VAL A 137 -5.68 -3.12 7.12
N ILE A 138 -5.48 -3.41 5.81
CA ILE A 138 -4.25 -3.05 5.09
C ILE A 138 -4.60 -2.26 3.84
N LEU A 139 -4.12 -1.02 3.80
CA LEU A 139 -4.29 -0.07 2.70
C LEU A 139 -2.93 0.21 2.05
N ASN A 140 -2.86 0.10 0.73
CA ASN A 140 -1.67 0.44 -0.07
C ASN A 140 -2.07 1.32 -1.26
N PRO A 141 -2.37 2.61 -1.03
CA PRO A 141 -2.83 3.52 -2.07
C PRO A 141 -1.80 3.75 -3.17
N ALA A 142 -2.28 3.87 -4.40
CA ALA A 142 -1.44 3.94 -5.59
C ALA A 142 -1.05 5.37 -5.99
N ASP A 143 -1.85 6.39 -5.65
CA ASP A 143 -1.61 7.77 -6.04
C ASP A 143 -2.04 8.81 -5.00
N HIS A 144 -1.93 10.10 -5.37
CA HIS A 144 -2.29 11.22 -4.51
C HIS A 144 -3.76 11.18 -4.07
N TYR A 145 -4.71 11.07 -5.01
CA TYR A 145 -6.13 11.15 -4.71
C TYR A 145 -6.62 9.96 -3.90
N GLU A 146 -6.11 8.80 -4.22
CA GLU A 146 -6.38 7.58 -3.46
C GLU A 146 -5.85 7.67 -2.03
N MET A 147 -4.65 8.25 -1.85
CA MET A 147 -4.10 8.48 -0.50
C MET A 147 -4.95 9.44 0.32
N LEU A 148 -5.46 10.54 -0.27
CA LEU A 148 -6.35 11.47 0.43
C LEU A 148 -7.60 10.73 0.93
N ALA A 149 -8.21 9.92 0.07
CA ALA A 149 -9.40 9.15 0.39
C ALA A 149 -9.12 8.02 1.40
N ALA A 150 -7.99 7.33 1.29
CA ALA A 150 -7.57 6.27 2.20
C ALA A 150 -7.32 6.78 3.63
N VAL A 151 -6.67 7.95 3.78
CA VAL A 151 -6.45 8.57 5.11
C VAL A 151 -7.78 8.92 5.78
N LYS A 152 -8.72 9.48 5.02
CA LYS A 152 -10.07 9.78 5.52
C LYS A 152 -10.79 8.50 5.94
N ALA A 153 -10.85 7.50 5.08
CA ALA A 153 -11.50 6.23 5.38
C ALA A 153 -10.85 5.51 6.57
N ALA A 154 -9.51 5.56 6.68
CA ALA A 154 -8.81 5.01 7.82
C ALA A 154 -9.16 5.73 9.12
N ALA A 155 -9.29 7.06 9.14
CA ALA A 155 -9.67 7.82 10.32
C ALA A 155 -11.11 7.51 10.79
N GLU A 156 -12.03 7.27 9.85
CA GLU A 156 -13.42 6.92 10.10
C GLU A 156 -13.59 5.44 10.54
N HIS A 157 -12.69 4.56 10.12
CA HIS A 157 -12.72 3.15 10.51
C HIS A 157 -12.32 2.97 11.97
N VAL A 158 -13.16 2.34 12.78
CA VAL A 158 -12.85 2.00 14.18
C VAL A 158 -12.12 0.66 14.22
N GLY A 159 -10.85 0.67 14.59
CA GLY A 159 -10.00 -0.51 14.64
C GLY A 159 -8.59 -0.26 14.06
N PRO A 160 -7.73 -1.29 14.06
CA PRO A 160 -6.36 -1.19 13.59
C PRO A 160 -6.30 -1.12 12.07
N VAL A 161 -5.56 -0.13 11.54
CA VAL A 161 -5.31 0.02 10.11
C VAL A 161 -3.81 0.19 9.88
N TYR A 162 -3.25 -0.56 8.94
CA TYR A 162 -1.92 -0.35 8.39
C TYR A 162 -2.03 0.38 7.06
N ILE A 163 -1.37 1.54 6.95
CA ILE A 163 -1.32 2.35 5.73
C ILE A 163 0.11 2.32 5.19
N ARG A 164 0.28 1.80 4.00
CA ARG A 164 1.57 1.66 3.33
C ARG A 164 1.84 2.84 2.42
N LEU A 165 3.03 3.45 2.53
CA LEU A 165 3.43 4.62 1.74
C LEU A 165 4.73 4.36 0.99
N GLY A 166 4.79 4.86 -0.27
CA GLY A 166 6.00 4.86 -1.08
C GLY A 166 6.83 6.14 -0.94
N ARG A 167 8.13 6.04 -1.23
CA ARG A 167 9.08 7.16 -1.29
C ARG A 167 9.01 7.93 -2.60
N LEU A 168 8.84 7.23 -3.72
CA LEU A 168 8.88 7.80 -5.06
C LEU A 168 7.61 8.59 -5.38
N ALA A 169 7.78 9.66 -6.16
CA ALA A 169 6.65 10.38 -6.73
C ALA A 169 6.01 9.57 -7.86
N VAL A 170 4.71 9.37 -7.78
CA VAL A 170 3.88 8.64 -8.74
C VAL A 170 2.92 9.59 -9.47
N GLU A 171 2.58 9.26 -10.71
CA GLU A 171 1.57 9.98 -11.47
C GLU A 171 0.18 9.60 -10.95
N SER A 172 -0.71 10.60 -10.87
CA SER A 172 -2.09 10.36 -10.46
C SER A 172 -2.94 9.94 -11.65
N PHE A 173 -3.77 8.92 -11.44
CA PHE A 173 -4.72 8.39 -12.42
C PHE A 173 -6.14 8.23 -11.84
N ASN A 174 -6.32 8.35 -10.53
CA ASN A 174 -7.61 8.28 -9.83
C ASN A 174 -8.31 9.66 -9.71
N ASN A 175 -7.88 10.66 -10.48
CA ASN A 175 -8.45 12.01 -10.46
C ASN A 175 -9.70 12.08 -11.36
N ASN A 176 -10.81 11.58 -10.86
CA ASN A 176 -12.12 11.74 -11.51
C ASN A 176 -13.21 11.97 -10.45
N ASP A 177 -14.28 12.63 -10.86
CA ASP A 177 -15.39 12.99 -9.97
C ASP A 177 -16.18 11.76 -9.47
N ASP A 178 -16.04 10.62 -10.15
CA ASP A 178 -16.70 9.36 -9.82
C ASP A 178 -15.86 8.46 -8.91
N TYR A 179 -14.62 8.88 -8.58
CA TYR A 179 -13.73 8.09 -7.72
C TYR A 179 -14.33 7.90 -6.33
N LYS A 180 -14.49 6.65 -5.92
CA LYS A 180 -14.99 6.27 -4.60
C LYS A 180 -14.03 5.30 -3.96
N PHE A 181 -13.52 5.65 -2.80
CA PHE A 181 -12.71 4.78 -1.97
C PHE A 181 -13.58 4.08 -0.94
N GLU A 182 -13.50 2.76 -0.90
CA GLU A 182 -14.18 1.93 0.08
C GLU A 182 -13.23 0.84 0.58
N ILE A 183 -13.02 0.76 1.89
CA ILE A 183 -12.18 -0.29 2.48
C ILE A 183 -12.75 -1.67 2.11
N GLY A 184 -11.89 -2.54 1.57
CA GLY A 184 -12.28 -3.89 1.15
C GLY A 184 -12.76 -3.99 -0.30
N LYS A 185 -12.65 -2.90 -1.06
CA LYS A 185 -12.93 -2.88 -2.50
C LYS A 185 -11.66 -2.65 -3.30
N GLY A 186 -11.67 -3.12 -4.55
CA GLY A 186 -10.71 -2.77 -5.59
C GLY A 186 -11.38 -1.96 -6.68
N ILE A 187 -10.59 -1.36 -7.56
CA ILE A 187 -11.09 -0.50 -8.64
C ILE A 187 -10.64 -1.08 -9.98
N THR A 188 -11.58 -1.31 -10.90
CA THR A 188 -11.26 -1.65 -12.28
C THR A 188 -10.91 -0.37 -13.03
N LEU A 189 -9.60 -0.16 -13.27
CA LEU A 189 -9.09 1.00 -14.02
C LEU A 189 -9.30 0.84 -15.53
N ARG A 190 -9.25 -0.39 -16.02
CA ARG A 190 -9.51 -0.75 -17.40
C ARG A 190 -10.15 -2.13 -17.45
N ASP A 191 -11.21 -2.26 -18.22
CA ASP A 191 -11.78 -3.58 -18.50
C ASP A 191 -11.01 -4.30 -19.61
N GLY A 192 -11.13 -5.62 -19.70
CA GLY A 192 -10.46 -6.46 -20.68
C GLY A 192 -10.83 -7.94 -20.51
N LYS A 193 -10.54 -8.76 -21.53
CA LYS A 193 -11.03 -10.14 -21.60
C LYS A 193 -9.95 -11.21 -21.73
N ASP A 194 -8.71 -10.85 -22.11
CA ASP A 194 -7.66 -11.84 -22.38
C ASP A 194 -6.93 -12.31 -21.12
N ILE A 195 -6.72 -11.39 -20.16
CA ILE A 195 -6.02 -11.61 -18.90
C ILE A 195 -6.35 -10.49 -17.92
N THR A 196 -6.27 -10.76 -16.61
CA THR A 196 -6.38 -9.71 -15.58
C THR A 196 -5.02 -9.44 -14.93
N ILE A 197 -4.66 -8.17 -14.83
CA ILE A 197 -3.56 -7.66 -14.01
C ILE A 197 -4.16 -7.04 -12.75
N ILE A 198 -3.71 -7.49 -11.56
CA ILE A 198 -4.11 -6.92 -10.26
C ILE A 198 -2.86 -6.32 -9.65
N ALA A 199 -2.81 -5.00 -9.54
CA ALA A 199 -1.67 -4.27 -9.00
C ALA A 199 -2.05 -3.52 -7.72
N THR A 200 -1.06 -3.12 -6.92
CA THR A 200 -1.25 -2.34 -5.70
C THR A 200 -0.14 -1.31 -5.51
N GLY A 201 -0.48 -0.18 -4.91
CA GLY A 201 0.47 0.89 -4.58
C GLY A 201 1.24 1.39 -5.81
N LEU A 202 2.54 1.64 -5.64
CA LEU A 202 3.43 2.14 -6.70
C LEU A 202 3.31 1.33 -8.00
N MET A 203 3.10 0.02 -7.91
CA MET A 203 3.09 -0.85 -9.08
C MET A 203 1.86 -0.68 -9.97
N VAL A 204 0.82 0.00 -9.51
CA VAL A 204 -0.34 0.34 -10.36
C VAL A 204 0.08 1.26 -11.49
N GLY A 205 0.94 2.24 -11.22
CA GLY A 205 1.48 3.13 -12.25
C GLY A 205 2.28 2.39 -13.34
N GLU A 206 3.09 1.39 -12.96
CA GLU A 206 3.81 0.54 -13.90
C GLU A 206 2.85 -0.37 -14.69
N ALA A 207 1.81 -0.88 -14.04
CA ALA A 207 0.78 -1.69 -14.69
C ALA A 207 -0.05 -0.88 -15.71
N VAL A 208 -0.34 0.40 -15.44
CA VAL A 208 -0.99 1.31 -16.41
C VAL A 208 -0.15 1.47 -17.67
N LYS A 209 1.17 1.62 -17.54
CA LYS A 209 2.09 1.70 -18.69
C LYS A 209 2.12 0.38 -19.48
N ALA A 210 2.22 -0.75 -18.75
CA ALA A 210 2.23 -2.09 -19.36
C ALA A 210 0.95 -2.38 -20.14
N VAL A 211 -0.22 -2.02 -19.60
CA VAL A 211 -1.52 -2.22 -20.28
C VAL A 211 -1.61 -1.44 -21.59
N LYS A 212 -1.08 -0.21 -21.64
CA LYS A 212 -1.01 0.57 -22.89
C LYS A 212 -0.14 -0.13 -23.95
N ALA A 213 1.00 -0.70 -23.55
CA ALA A 213 1.87 -1.45 -24.45
C ALA A 213 1.20 -2.76 -24.92
N LEU A 214 0.52 -3.47 -24.03
CA LEU A 214 -0.23 -4.68 -24.34
C LEU A 214 -1.36 -4.41 -25.35
N GLU A 215 -2.09 -3.31 -25.16
CA GLU A 215 -3.15 -2.89 -26.09
C GLU A 215 -2.59 -2.61 -27.49
N ALA A 216 -1.46 -1.92 -27.59
CA ALA A 216 -0.75 -1.71 -28.86
C ALA A 216 -0.30 -3.03 -29.51
N ALA A 217 -0.05 -4.07 -28.71
CA ALA A 217 0.26 -5.43 -29.18
C ALA A 217 -0.98 -6.30 -29.45
N GLY A 218 -2.21 -5.75 -29.37
CA GLY A 218 -3.45 -6.46 -29.62
C GLY A 218 -3.86 -7.40 -28.47
N ILE A 219 -3.44 -7.13 -27.24
CA ILE A 219 -3.81 -7.88 -26.03
C ILE A 219 -4.76 -7.02 -25.20
N ASP A 220 -5.97 -7.53 -24.96
CA ASP A 220 -7.01 -6.85 -24.20
C ASP A 220 -6.94 -7.23 -22.71
N ALA A 221 -5.99 -6.59 -22.01
CA ALA A 221 -5.74 -6.84 -20.58
C ALA A 221 -6.65 -5.99 -19.69
N ARG A 222 -7.29 -6.63 -18.70
CA ARG A 222 -7.97 -5.94 -17.59
C ARG A 222 -6.94 -5.46 -16.58
N LEU A 223 -7.13 -4.25 -16.03
CA LEU A 223 -6.33 -3.73 -14.93
C LEU A 223 -7.19 -3.41 -13.72
N ILE A 224 -6.83 -3.99 -12.59
CA ILE A 224 -7.45 -3.75 -11.28
C ILE A 224 -6.41 -3.11 -10.36
N ASP A 225 -6.76 -1.99 -9.77
CA ASP A 225 -6.08 -1.39 -8.62
C ASP A 225 -6.67 -1.98 -7.34
N MET A 226 -5.85 -2.71 -6.59
CA MET A 226 -6.23 -3.33 -5.32
C MET A 226 -5.63 -2.54 -4.15
N HIS A 227 -6.18 -1.38 -3.89
CA HIS A 227 -5.72 -0.48 -2.82
C HIS A 227 -5.96 -1.03 -1.40
N THR A 228 -6.90 -1.97 -1.24
CA THR A 228 -7.12 -2.68 0.02
C THR A 228 -6.70 -4.14 -0.13
N ILE A 229 -5.65 -4.54 0.59
CA ILE A 229 -5.13 -5.91 0.55
C ILE A 229 -5.85 -6.80 1.56
N LYS A 230 -6.26 -6.22 2.68
CA LYS A 230 -7.05 -6.90 3.72
C LYS A 230 -8.08 -5.92 4.32
N PRO A 231 -9.38 -6.25 4.27
CA PRO A 231 -9.95 -7.41 3.59
C PRO A 231 -9.79 -7.31 2.06
N LEU A 232 -9.57 -8.45 1.40
CA LEU A 232 -9.49 -8.51 -0.07
C LEU A 232 -10.89 -8.37 -0.70
N ASP A 233 -11.01 -7.66 -1.82
CA ASP A 233 -12.25 -7.68 -2.62
C ASP A 233 -12.40 -9.02 -3.36
N THR A 234 -12.94 -9.98 -2.64
CA THR A 234 -13.09 -11.35 -3.11
C THR A 234 -14.09 -11.47 -4.27
N GLU A 235 -15.11 -10.61 -4.32
CA GLU A 235 -16.08 -10.59 -5.41
C GLU A 235 -15.43 -10.14 -6.72
N LEU A 236 -14.67 -9.04 -6.68
CA LEU A 236 -13.95 -8.52 -7.84
C LEU A 236 -12.89 -9.52 -8.33
N VAL A 237 -12.12 -10.13 -7.42
CA VAL A 237 -11.12 -11.15 -7.75
C VAL A 237 -11.77 -12.37 -8.40
N ARG A 238 -12.88 -12.90 -7.85
CA ARG A 238 -13.60 -14.04 -8.41
C ARG A 238 -14.15 -13.71 -9.79
N LYS A 239 -14.79 -12.53 -9.95
CA LYS A 239 -15.30 -12.08 -11.25
C LYS A 239 -14.19 -12.01 -12.29
N ALA A 240 -13.06 -11.40 -11.95
CA ALA A 240 -11.90 -11.31 -12.83
C ALA A 240 -11.38 -12.70 -13.27
N ALA A 241 -11.27 -13.63 -12.32
CA ALA A 241 -10.83 -14.99 -12.59
C ALA A 241 -11.79 -15.74 -13.54
N GLN A 242 -13.10 -15.61 -13.33
CA GLN A 242 -14.11 -16.25 -14.17
C GLN A 242 -14.16 -15.70 -15.60
N GLU A 243 -13.93 -14.39 -15.74
CA GLU A 243 -14.05 -13.72 -17.03
C GLU A 243 -12.79 -13.82 -17.89
N THR A 244 -11.58 -13.82 -17.27
CA THR A 244 -10.32 -13.84 -18.04
C THR A 244 -9.54 -15.15 -17.90
N GLY A 245 -9.83 -15.99 -16.91
CA GLY A 245 -9.23 -17.30 -16.71
C GLY A 245 -7.74 -17.31 -16.32
N ARG A 246 -7.10 -16.15 -16.22
CA ARG A 246 -5.68 -15.99 -15.88
C ARG A 246 -5.43 -14.67 -15.19
N ILE A 247 -4.61 -14.67 -14.14
CA ILE A 247 -4.31 -13.46 -13.36
C ILE A 247 -2.79 -13.28 -13.26
N VAL A 248 -2.35 -12.03 -13.39
CA VAL A 248 -1.00 -11.58 -13.00
C VAL A 248 -1.16 -10.60 -11.86
N THR A 249 -0.53 -10.86 -10.71
CA THR A 249 -0.48 -9.90 -9.60
C THR A 249 0.84 -9.15 -9.60
N VAL A 250 0.80 -7.86 -9.23
CA VAL A 250 1.98 -6.98 -9.27
C VAL A 250 2.07 -6.18 -7.98
N GLU A 251 3.16 -6.37 -7.26
CA GLU A 251 3.38 -5.73 -5.96
C GLU A 251 4.86 -5.44 -5.70
N GLU A 252 5.16 -4.31 -5.09
CA GLU A 252 6.50 -3.98 -4.60
C GLU A 252 6.70 -4.58 -3.20
N HIS A 253 6.70 -5.91 -3.15
CA HIS A 253 6.76 -6.72 -1.93
C HIS A 253 7.29 -8.12 -2.31
N ASN A 254 7.72 -8.91 -1.34
CA ASN A 254 8.04 -10.32 -1.57
C ASN A 254 6.83 -11.04 -2.17
N VAL A 255 7.07 -11.94 -3.13
CA VAL A 255 6.01 -12.78 -3.73
C VAL A 255 5.34 -13.73 -2.73
N MET A 256 5.91 -13.86 -1.52
CA MET A 256 5.37 -14.62 -0.40
C MET A 256 4.64 -13.69 0.58
N GLY A 257 3.44 -14.05 0.97
CA GLY A 257 2.64 -13.37 2.00
C GLY A 257 1.94 -12.08 1.56
N GLY A 258 2.22 -11.53 0.36
CA GLY A 258 1.65 -10.27 -0.13
C GLY A 258 0.29 -10.41 -0.83
N LEU A 259 0.02 -9.48 -1.75
CA LEU A 259 -1.19 -9.44 -2.58
C LEU A 259 -1.35 -10.71 -3.42
N GLY A 260 -0.28 -11.14 -4.08
CA GLY A 260 -0.33 -12.32 -4.96
C GLY A 260 -0.75 -13.58 -4.23
N GLU A 261 -0.28 -13.80 -3.00
CA GLU A 261 -0.74 -14.93 -2.19
C GLU A 261 -2.16 -14.74 -1.64
N ALA A 262 -2.58 -13.52 -1.32
CA ALA A 262 -3.97 -13.26 -0.93
C ALA A 262 -4.93 -13.67 -2.04
N VAL A 263 -4.64 -13.27 -3.28
CA VAL A 263 -5.42 -13.62 -4.47
C VAL A 263 -5.36 -15.11 -4.75
N ALA A 264 -4.16 -15.71 -4.79
CA ALA A 264 -4.00 -17.14 -5.10
C ALA A 264 -4.67 -18.04 -4.05
N SER A 265 -4.50 -17.74 -2.76
CA SER A 265 -5.13 -18.51 -1.67
C SER A 265 -6.65 -18.50 -1.79
N TYR A 266 -7.26 -17.32 -1.97
CA TYR A 266 -8.70 -17.19 -2.15
C TYR A 266 -9.19 -17.99 -3.37
N LEU A 267 -8.54 -17.82 -4.52
CA LEU A 267 -8.96 -18.47 -5.75
C LEU A 267 -8.78 -19.99 -5.70
N SER A 268 -7.79 -20.52 -4.99
CA SER A 268 -7.58 -21.95 -4.85
C SER A 268 -8.77 -22.68 -4.23
N GLU A 269 -9.55 -21.98 -3.37
CA GLU A 269 -10.72 -22.53 -2.69
C GLU A 269 -12.02 -22.39 -3.49
N VAL A 270 -12.19 -21.25 -4.20
CA VAL A 270 -13.51 -20.89 -4.76
C VAL A 270 -13.59 -20.94 -6.29
N CYS A 271 -12.47 -20.72 -6.98
CA CYS A 271 -12.38 -20.67 -8.43
C CYS A 271 -10.92 -20.91 -8.88
N PRO A 272 -10.41 -22.17 -8.82
CA PRO A 272 -9.02 -22.45 -9.14
C PRO A 272 -8.58 -21.85 -10.48
N THR A 273 -7.69 -20.87 -10.42
CA THR A 273 -7.24 -20.06 -11.55
C THR A 273 -5.75 -19.88 -11.49
N PRO A 274 -4.99 -20.02 -12.60
CA PRO A 274 -3.57 -19.74 -12.61
C PRO A 274 -3.27 -18.28 -12.23
N VAL A 275 -2.44 -18.08 -11.20
CA VAL A 275 -1.97 -16.76 -10.74
C VAL A 275 -0.45 -16.71 -10.92
N THR A 276 0.02 -15.77 -11.73
CA THR A 276 1.44 -15.45 -11.87
C THR A 276 1.75 -14.22 -11.04
N LYS A 277 2.75 -14.31 -10.15
CA LYS A 277 3.10 -13.22 -9.23
C LYS A 277 4.34 -12.46 -9.75
N ILE A 278 4.26 -11.14 -9.80
CA ILE A 278 5.39 -10.23 -10.01
C ILE A 278 5.62 -9.49 -8.68
N GLY A 279 6.81 -9.63 -8.13
CA GLY A 279 7.25 -9.07 -6.87
C GLY A 279 8.72 -9.39 -6.65
N VAL A 280 9.24 -9.14 -5.45
CA VAL A 280 10.59 -9.53 -5.04
C VAL A 280 10.63 -11.04 -4.82
N ASN A 281 11.54 -11.74 -5.52
CA ASN A 281 11.57 -13.20 -5.55
C ASN A 281 12.45 -13.79 -4.44
N ASP A 282 12.01 -13.66 -3.18
CA ASP A 282 12.65 -14.25 -2.00
C ASP A 282 14.14 -13.93 -1.87
N VAL A 283 14.47 -12.66 -2.09
CA VAL A 283 15.84 -12.14 -1.96
C VAL A 283 15.82 -10.82 -1.20
N PHE A 284 16.91 -10.51 -0.51
CA PHE A 284 17.10 -9.18 0.05
C PHE A 284 17.43 -8.18 -1.06
N GLY A 285 17.06 -6.93 -0.83
CA GLY A 285 17.50 -5.83 -1.68
C GLY A 285 18.95 -5.41 -1.38
N HIS A 286 19.36 -4.32 -2.00
CA HIS A 286 20.67 -3.69 -1.77
C HIS A 286 20.59 -2.18 -2.05
N SER A 287 21.65 -1.44 -1.72
CA SER A 287 21.73 0.00 -1.97
C SER A 287 21.86 0.29 -3.46
N GLY A 288 21.12 1.26 -3.96
CA GLY A 288 21.16 1.72 -5.33
C GLY A 288 20.11 2.79 -5.63
N PRO A 289 20.15 3.40 -6.82
CA PRO A 289 19.10 4.32 -7.25
C PRO A 289 17.75 3.58 -7.35
N ALA A 290 16.73 4.14 -6.70
CA ALA A 290 15.43 3.47 -6.54
C ALA A 290 14.81 2.95 -7.86
N VAL A 291 14.86 3.76 -8.93
CA VAL A 291 14.30 3.37 -10.24
C VAL A 291 15.09 2.24 -10.90
N GLU A 292 16.42 2.20 -10.71
CA GLU A 292 17.27 1.12 -11.22
C GLU A 292 17.00 -0.19 -10.47
N LEU A 293 16.86 -0.11 -9.14
CA LEU A 293 16.48 -1.26 -8.32
C LEU A 293 15.13 -1.83 -8.74
N LEU A 294 14.11 -1.00 -8.95
CA LEU A 294 12.82 -1.49 -9.43
C LEU A 294 12.98 -2.30 -10.74
N LYS A 295 13.78 -1.83 -11.70
CA LYS A 295 14.04 -2.54 -12.94
C LYS A 295 14.81 -3.83 -12.72
N GLU A 296 15.85 -3.81 -11.89
CA GLU A 296 16.68 -4.98 -11.56
C GLU A 296 15.86 -6.10 -10.92
N PHE A 297 14.94 -5.73 -10.01
CA PHE A 297 14.04 -6.68 -9.36
C PHE A 297 12.81 -7.05 -10.21
N GLY A 298 12.75 -6.60 -11.47
CA GLY A 298 11.67 -6.92 -12.39
C GLY A 298 10.35 -6.19 -12.10
N LEU A 299 10.39 -5.11 -11.32
CA LEU A 299 9.25 -4.29 -10.94
C LEU A 299 9.09 -3.13 -11.94
N SER A 300 8.88 -3.46 -13.21
CA SER A 300 8.77 -2.49 -14.30
C SER A 300 7.66 -2.84 -15.29
N ALA A 301 7.19 -1.85 -16.03
CA ALA A 301 6.17 -2.02 -17.06
C ALA A 301 6.58 -3.03 -18.13
N GLU A 302 7.85 -3.04 -18.53
CA GLU A 302 8.39 -3.96 -19.55
C GLU A 302 8.33 -5.42 -19.06
N ASN A 303 8.65 -5.68 -17.78
CA ASN A 303 8.56 -7.03 -17.23
C ASN A 303 7.10 -7.48 -17.05
N ILE A 304 6.20 -6.57 -16.69
CA ILE A 304 4.75 -6.87 -16.64
C ILE A 304 4.26 -7.27 -18.02
N GLU A 305 4.60 -6.50 -19.06
CA GLU A 305 4.24 -6.79 -20.45
C GLU A 305 4.79 -8.16 -20.90
N ALA A 306 6.09 -8.40 -20.68
CA ALA A 306 6.75 -9.67 -21.04
C ALA A 306 6.11 -10.87 -20.31
N THR A 307 5.82 -10.72 -19.03
CA THR A 307 5.16 -11.76 -18.23
C THR A 307 3.77 -12.07 -18.75
N VAL A 308 2.97 -11.05 -19.08
CA VAL A 308 1.63 -11.23 -19.64
C VAL A 308 1.70 -11.97 -20.98
N LYS A 309 2.59 -11.56 -21.89
CA LYS A 309 2.80 -12.25 -23.18
C LYS A 309 3.18 -13.71 -22.97
N LYS A 310 4.11 -14.00 -22.07
CA LYS A 310 4.51 -15.37 -21.71
C LYS A 310 3.35 -16.20 -21.19
N VAL A 311 2.52 -15.65 -20.30
CA VAL A 311 1.34 -16.33 -19.75
C VAL A 311 0.30 -16.64 -20.83
N LEU A 312 0.21 -15.80 -21.87
CA LEU A 312 -0.70 -15.97 -23.00
C LEU A 312 -0.11 -16.84 -24.11
N GLY A 313 1.18 -17.22 -24.02
CA GLY A 313 1.88 -18.00 -25.06
C GLY A 313 2.18 -17.18 -26.32
N LYS A 314 2.40 -15.89 -26.20
CA LYS A 314 2.63 -14.93 -27.27
C LYS A 314 4.05 -14.38 -27.24
#